data_f1cf93f3b92f26345e5fae7ff5b873e0
#
_entry.id   f1cf93f3b92f26345e5fae7ff5b873e0
#
_cell.length_a   1.000
_cell.length_b   1.000
_cell.length_c   1.000
_cell.angle_alpha   90.00
_cell.angle_beta   90.00
_cell.angle_gamma   90.00
#
_symmetry.space_group_name_H-M   'P 1'
#
loop_
_entity.id
_entity.type
_entity.pdbx_description
1 polymer ?
#
loop_
_entity_poly.entity_id
_entity_poly.type
_entity_poly.pdbx_seq_one_letter_code
_entity_poly.pdbx_strand_id
1 'polypeptide(L)'
;MSNEAFDKFLLKLFEKTAVKDQLSYFNIYEIGKEIGIFDESEINRIVKILHSDGFVANKEELDSEIRITDNGKKRLENNQI
;
A
#
# COMPACT_ATOMS: atom_id res chain seq x y z
N MET A 1 -11.18 -9.71 9.56
CA MET A 1 -11.39 -10.22 8.32
C MET A 1 -10.91 -9.31 7.21
N SER A 2 -11.44 -8.14 7.11
CA SER A 2 -11.06 -7.23 6.06
C SER A 2 -9.63 -6.72 6.18
N ASN A 3 -9.02 -6.83 7.37
CA ASN A 3 -7.67 -6.31 7.58
C ASN A 3 -6.61 -7.10 6.83
N GLU A 4 -6.91 -8.33 6.46
CA GLU A 4 -5.94 -9.17 5.78
C GLU A 4 -5.54 -8.59 4.43
N ALA A 5 -6.51 -8.10 3.67
CA ALA A 5 -6.21 -7.51 2.36
C ALA A 5 -5.40 -6.23 2.51
N PHE A 6 -5.73 -5.42 3.51
CA PHE A 6 -4.99 -4.19 3.77
C PHE A 6 -3.54 -4.48 4.14
N ASP A 7 -3.34 -5.47 5.01
CA ASP A 7 -2.00 -5.83 5.45
C ASP A 7 -1.18 -6.41 4.30
N LYS A 8 -1.79 -7.24 3.46
CA LYS A 8 -1.09 -7.80 2.30
C LYS A 8 -0.68 -6.71 1.33
N PHE A 9 -1.57 -5.76 1.07
CA PHE A 9 -1.29 -4.65 0.17
C PHE A 9 -0.12 -3.82 0.70
N LEU A 10 -0.19 -3.47 1.97
CA LEU A 10 0.83 -2.63 2.59
C LEU A 10 2.18 -3.35 2.65
N LEU A 11 2.16 -4.65 2.95
CA LEU A 11 3.38 -5.44 3.00
C LEU A 11 4.03 -5.53 1.61
N LYS A 12 3.24 -5.74 0.58
CA LYS A 12 3.78 -5.80 -0.77
C LYS A 12 4.40 -4.46 -1.16
N LEU A 13 3.74 -3.37 -0.82
CA LEU A 13 4.29 -2.03 -1.07
C LEU A 13 5.61 -1.84 -0.34
N PHE A 14 5.69 -2.29 0.89
CA PHE A 14 6.92 -2.21 1.68
C PHE A 14 8.04 -3.01 1.02
N GLU A 15 7.73 -4.22 0.56
CA GLU A 15 8.72 -5.07 -0.10
C GLU A 15 9.26 -4.41 -1.37
N LYS A 16 8.38 -3.81 -2.17
CA LYS A 16 8.81 -3.13 -3.39
C LYS A 16 9.66 -1.91 -3.06
N THR A 17 9.33 -1.23 -1.98
CA THR A 17 10.08 -0.06 -1.54
C THR A 17 11.49 -0.46 -1.10
N ALA A 18 11.61 -1.58 -0.39
CA ALA A 18 12.91 -2.05 0.09
C ALA A 18 13.85 -2.40 -1.06
N VAL A 19 13.29 -2.88 -2.17
CA VAL A 19 14.11 -3.26 -3.32
C VAL A 19 14.56 -2.03 -4.10
N LYS A 20 13.70 -1.02 -4.19
CA LYS A 20 14.00 0.15 -5.00
C LYS A 20 14.52 1.31 -4.16
N ASP A 21 13.60 2.12 -3.64
CA ASP A 21 13.94 3.36 -2.97
C ASP A 21 12.75 3.77 -2.12
N GLN A 22 13.03 4.34 -0.95
CA GLN A 22 11.97 4.79 -0.06
C GLN A 22 11.13 5.92 -0.66
N LEU A 23 11.68 6.66 -1.61
CA LEU A 23 10.97 7.76 -2.24
C LEU A 23 10.27 7.36 -3.53
N SER A 24 10.38 6.09 -3.92
CA SER A 24 9.74 5.61 -5.14
C SER A 24 8.24 5.45 -4.95
N TYR A 25 7.50 5.79 -5.99
CA TYR A 25 6.06 5.58 -6.03
C TYR A 25 5.75 4.36 -6.88
N PHE A 26 4.66 3.68 -6.55
CA PHE A 26 4.27 2.44 -7.23
C PHE A 26 2.81 2.49 -7.62
N ASN A 27 2.49 1.89 -8.75
CA ASN A 27 1.13 1.84 -9.26
C ASN A 27 0.30 0.89 -8.41
N ILE A 28 -0.87 1.37 -7.94
CA ILE A 28 -1.69 0.60 -7.02
C ILE A 28 -2.26 -0.65 -7.65
N TYR A 29 -2.56 -0.62 -8.95
CA TYR A 29 -3.16 -1.77 -9.62
C TYR A 29 -2.14 -2.87 -9.85
N GLU A 30 -0.87 -2.51 -10.04
CA GLU A 30 0.19 -3.49 -10.13
C GLU A 30 0.40 -4.21 -8.81
N ILE A 31 0.35 -3.45 -7.71
CA ILE A 31 0.46 -4.05 -6.39
C ILE A 31 -0.70 -5.01 -6.17
N GLY A 32 -1.90 -4.59 -6.53
CA GLY A 32 -3.07 -5.43 -6.39
C GLY A 32 -2.94 -6.75 -7.13
N LYS A 33 -2.45 -6.70 -8.37
CA LYS A 33 -2.27 -7.91 -9.16
C LYS A 33 -1.31 -8.87 -8.49
N GLU A 34 -0.26 -8.36 -7.88
CA GLU A 34 0.76 -9.21 -7.25
C GLU A 34 0.22 -9.92 -6.02
N ILE A 35 -0.82 -9.41 -5.41
CA ILE A 35 -1.44 -10.05 -4.25
C ILE A 35 -2.78 -10.70 -4.58
N GLY A 36 -3.11 -10.79 -5.88
CA GLY A 36 -4.29 -11.51 -6.32
C GLY A 36 -5.58 -10.71 -6.36
N ILE A 37 -5.50 -9.39 -6.31
CA ILE A 37 -6.67 -8.53 -6.37
C ILE A 37 -6.70 -7.85 -7.74
N PHE A 38 -7.71 -8.18 -8.54
CA PHE A 38 -7.81 -7.67 -9.92
C PHE A 38 -8.95 -6.66 -10.08
N ASP A 39 -9.80 -6.52 -9.09
CA ASP A 39 -10.93 -5.59 -9.12
C ASP A 39 -10.43 -4.20 -8.74
N GLU A 40 -10.46 -3.26 -9.70
CA GLU A 40 -9.96 -1.91 -9.46
C GLU A 40 -10.72 -1.20 -8.36
N SER A 41 -12.03 -1.46 -8.25
CA SER A 41 -12.83 -0.84 -7.18
C SER A 41 -12.34 -1.28 -5.82
N GLU A 42 -12.00 -2.55 -5.68
CA GLU A 42 -11.50 -3.08 -4.42
C GLU A 42 -10.13 -2.45 -4.08
N ILE A 43 -9.26 -2.33 -5.08
CA ILE A 43 -7.95 -1.72 -4.89
C ILE A 43 -8.12 -0.26 -4.47
N ASN A 44 -9.00 0.47 -5.13
CA ASN A 44 -9.24 1.88 -4.79
C ASN A 44 -9.73 2.02 -3.37
N ARG A 45 -10.61 1.11 -2.93
CA ARG A 45 -11.13 1.15 -1.56
C ARG A 45 -10.03 0.90 -0.54
N ILE A 46 -9.18 -0.09 -0.80
CA ILE A 46 -8.07 -0.40 0.08
C ILE A 46 -7.14 0.80 0.22
N VAL A 47 -6.75 1.38 -0.92
CA VAL A 47 -5.82 2.50 -0.92
C VAL A 47 -6.42 3.72 -0.21
N LYS A 48 -7.70 3.97 -0.42
CA LYS A 48 -8.37 5.10 0.22
C LYS A 48 -8.31 4.96 1.74
N ILE A 49 -8.53 3.77 2.25
CA ILE A 49 -8.50 3.52 3.68
C ILE A 49 -7.07 3.67 4.21
N LEU A 50 -6.09 3.08 3.50
CA LEU A 50 -4.69 3.19 3.92
C LEU A 50 -4.23 4.64 3.90
N HIS A 51 -4.68 5.42 2.94
CA HIS A 51 -4.35 6.83 2.87
C HIS A 51 -4.98 7.61 4.04
N SER A 52 -6.24 7.31 4.35
CA SER A 52 -6.92 7.95 5.47
C SER A 52 -6.23 7.67 6.80
N ASP A 53 -5.67 6.48 6.92
CA ASP A 53 -4.97 6.09 8.15
C ASP A 53 -3.53 6.60 8.18
N GLY A 54 -3.07 7.24 7.12
CA GLY A 54 -1.73 7.81 7.09
C GLY A 54 -0.64 6.81 6.77
N PHE A 55 -0.99 5.63 6.26
CA PHE A 55 -0.01 4.58 5.97
C PHE A 55 0.62 4.69 4.60
N VAL A 56 -0.02 5.39 3.68
CA VAL A 56 0.52 5.62 2.33
C VAL A 56 0.30 7.07 1.94
N ALA A 57 1.09 7.54 0.98
CA ALA A 57 0.97 8.89 0.44
C ALA A 57 0.90 8.82 -1.07
N ASN A 58 0.06 9.67 -1.66
CA ASN A 58 -0.09 9.74 -3.10
C ASN A 58 1.00 10.61 -3.72
N LYS A 59 1.31 10.33 -4.98
CA LYS A 59 2.26 11.14 -5.73
C LYS A 59 1.53 12.40 -6.23
N GLU A 60 1.71 13.48 -5.51
CA GLU A 60 1.07 14.75 -5.83
C GLU A 60 -0.42 14.56 -6.08
N GLU A 61 -0.88 14.81 -7.31
CA GLU A 61 -2.30 14.72 -7.62
C GLU A 61 -2.68 13.38 -8.29
N LEU A 62 -1.74 12.43 -8.32
CA LEU A 62 -2.00 11.14 -8.95
C LEU A 62 -2.46 10.13 -7.91
N ASP A 63 -3.72 9.72 -8.01
CA ASP A 63 -4.28 8.77 -7.05
C ASP A 63 -3.81 7.33 -7.30
N SER A 64 -3.26 7.06 -8.47
CA SER A 64 -2.88 5.69 -8.84
C SER A 64 -1.44 5.34 -8.48
N GLU A 65 -0.67 6.28 -7.95
CA GLU A 65 0.71 6.01 -7.54
C GLU A 65 0.91 6.42 -6.10
N ILE A 66 1.42 5.49 -5.31
CA ILE A 66 1.58 5.72 -3.86
C ILE A 66 2.94 5.24 -3.38
N ARG A 67 3.30 5.72 -2.20
CA ARG A 67 4.47 5.21 -1.48
C ARG A 67 4.07 4.96 -0.03
N ILE A 68 4.85 4.09 0.63
CA ILE A 68 4.59 3.82 2.05
C ILE A 68 5.16 4.95 2.90
N THR A 69 4.46 5.26 3.99
CA THR A 69 4.93 6.28 4.93
C THR A 69 5.61 5.61 6.12
N ASP A 70 6.21 6.42 7.00
CA ASP A 70 6.78 5.89 8.22
C ASP A 70 5.72 5.22 9.08
N ASN A 71 4.51 5.78 9.09
CA ASN A 71 3.40 5.16 9.84
C ASN A 71 3.03 3.81 9.26
N GLY A 72 3.09 3.67 7.93
CA GLY A 72 2.82 2.38 7.30
C GLY A 72 3.84 1.35 7.69
N LYS A 73 5.11 1.74 7.74
CA LYS A 73 6.17 0.83 8.16
C LYS A 73 5.99 0.40 9.61
N LYS A 74 5.63 1.33 10.48
CA LYS A 74 5.39 1.02 11.88
C LYS A 74 4.24 0.06 12.06
N ARG A 75 3.19 0.23 11.25
CA ARG A 75 2.06 -0.67 11.29
C ARG A 75 2.48 -2.11 11.02
N LEU A 76 3.33 -2.30 10.01
CA LEU A 76 3.81 -3.63 9.65
C LEU A 76 4.70 -4.21 10.76
N GLU A 77 5.54 -3.39 11.36
CA GLU A 77 6.39 -3.84 12.46
C GLU A 77 5.55 -4.30 13.65
N ASN A 78 4.48 -3.58 13.95
CA ASN A 78 3.62 -3.93 15.07
C ASN A 78 2.84 -5.22 14.82
N ASN A 79 2.60 -5.55 13.58
CA ASN A 79 1.84 -6.75 13.23
C ASN A 79 2.69 -8.00 13.12
N GLN A 80 4.00 -7.88 13.27
CA GLN A 80 4.91 -9.02 13.10
C GLN A 80 5.29 -9.68 14.41
N ILE A 81 4.63 -9.35 15.45
CA ILE A 81 4.93 -9.94 16.75
C ILE A 81 4.32 -11.31 16.89
#